data_c5f51adc26bb8a73a1b64553217c2a7a
#
_entry.id   c5f51adc26bb8a73a1b64553217c2a7a
#
_cell.length_a   1.000
_cell.length_b   1.000
_cell.length_c   1.000
_cell.angle_alpha   90.00
_cell.angle_beta   90.00
_cell.angle_gamma   90.00
#
_symmetry.space_group_name_H-M   'P 1'
#
loop_
_entity.id
_entity.type
_entity.pdbx_description
1 polymer ?
#
loop_
_entity_poly.entity_id
_entity_poly.type
_entity_poly.pdbx_seq_one_letter_code
_entity_poly.pdbx_strand_id
1 'polypeptide(L)'
;MQAVDKRILIKAANLYYTDGLKQSEIAQRLGVDRTTVSKYLKRAVAAGIVRITVETDSNEELESALERRFGLREAYVVARSIDLAQVKKRMAQAGLSLLRRIASDGQTIGLAWGTSIRELTHYAAAERLHPVRADFVPLDGGPESVDSDLHVNTLCYELANAFGGRSHYIYAPAIARTAEIAAAIRQDVNFEQITKFWEKLDIGIVGIGAPVKSSNLVWMGSFGREAIESLLRERVVGEICSMFYDVEGRPVTTEFNDRIIAVELARLRALPYSIGMAASREKVPAILGALRGRYINVLITDEETARILLNE
;
A
#
# COMPACT_ATOMS: atom_id res chain seq x y z
N MET A 1 -17.60 30.10 39.54
CA MET A 1 -17.93 29.73 38.13
C MET A 1 -19.36 29.23 38.13
N GLN A 2 -20.33 29.99 37.63
CA GLN A 2 -21.76 29.62 37.66
C GLN A 2 -21.98 28.32 36.89
N ALA A 3 -22.72 27.40 37.51
CA ALA A 3 -23.16 26.17 36.85
C ALA A 3 -24.06 26.52 35.67
N VAL A 4 -23.59 26.24 34.46
CA VAL A 4 -24.42 26.48 33.26
C VAL A 4 -25.61 25.54 33.32
N ASP A 5 -26.82 26.09 33.24
CA ASP A 5 -28.07 25.34 33.30
C ASP A 5 -28.08 24.26 32.22
N LYS A 6 -28.29 23.00 32.62
CA LYS A 6 -28.38 21.83 31.75
C LYS A 6 -29.37 22.03 30.59
N ARG A 7 -30.45 22.80 30.82
CA ARG A 7 -31.46 23.14 29.81
C ARG A 7 -30.89 23.96 28.66
N ILE A 8 -29.98 24.91 28.94
CA ILE A 8 -29.30 25.70 27.91
C ILE A 8 -28.39 24.82 27.06
N LEU A 9 -27.66 23.88 27.68
CA LEU A 9 -26.81 22.94 26.94
C LEU A 9 -27.63 22.05 26.00
N ILE A 10 -28.77 21.54 26.46
CA ILE A 10 -29.71 20.74 25.64
C ILE A 10 -30.24 21.59 24.49
N LYS A 11 -30.67 22.83 24.76
CA LYS A 11 -31.22 23.70 23.72
C LYS A 11 -30.18 24.06 22.65
N ALA A 12 -28.97 24.39 23.06
CA ALA A 12 -27.87 24.67 22.12
C ALA A 12 -27.52 23.44 21.27
N ALA A 13 -27.51 22.26 21.90
CA ALA A 13 -27.24 20.99 21.22
C ALA A 13 -28.32 20.64 20.17
N ASN A 14 -29.59 20.78 20.50
CA ASN A 14 -30.70 20.53 19.57
C ASN A 14 -30.63 21.49 18.37
N LEU A 15 -30.45 22.78 18.63
CA LEU A 15 -30.33 23.77 17.55
C LEU A 15 -29.17 23.48 16.60
N TYR A 16 -28.06 22.92 17.10
CA TYR A 16 -26.89 22.63 16.30
C TYR A 16 -26.97 21.27 15.60
N TYR A 17 -27.20 20.19 16.37
CA TYR A 17 -27.11 18.82 15.86
C TYR A 17 -28.41 18.30 15.23
N THR A 18 -29.58 18.81 15.66
CA THR A 18 -30.88 18.38 15.14
C THR A 18 -31.42 19.34 14.10
N ASP A 19 -31.37 20.66 14.39
CA ASP A 19 -31.92 21.68 13.49
C ASP A 19 -30.90 22.20 12.48
N GLY A 20 -29.61 21.81 12.57
CA GLY A 20 -28.56 22.16 11.61
C GLY A 20 -28.14 23.63 11.58
N LEU A 21 -28.49 24.42 12.61
CA LEU A 21 -28.19 25.86 12.64
C LEU A 21 -26.71 26.14 12.85
N LYS A 22 -26.20 27.21 12.22
CA LYS A 22 -24.83 27.68 12.43
C LYS A 22 -24.68 28.26 13.84
N GLN A 23 -23.48 28.14 14.41
CA GLN A 23 -23.21 28.70 15.76
C GLN A 23 -23.52 30.20 15.91
N SER A 24 -23.42 31.00 14.85
CA SER A 24 -23.79 32.41 14.82
C SER A 24 -25.30 32.63 14.96
N GLU A 25 -26.11 31.79 14.33
CA GLU A 25 -27.58 31.84 14.39
C GLU A 25 -28.07 31.40 15.77
N ILE A 26 -27.42 30.39 16.35
CA ILE A 26 -27.68 29.91 17.71
C ILE A 26 -27.34 31.00 18.72
N ALA A 27 -26.23 31.72 18.51
CA ALA A 27 -25.80 32.83 19.36
C ALA A 27 -26.87 33.95 19.43
N GLN A 28 -27.42 34.33 18.26
CA GLN A 28 -28.52 35.29 18.18
C GLN A 28 -29.78 34.79 18.91
N ARG A 29 -30.17 33.52 18.71
CA ARG A 29 -31.37 32.95 19.36
C ARG A 29 -31.26 32.82 20.87
N LEU A 30 -30.04 32.57 21.36
CA LEU A 30 -29.79 32.40 22.81
C LEU A 30 -29.36 33.71 23.51
N GLY A 31 -29.15 34.80 22.77
CA GLY A 31 -28.70 36.07 23.31
C GLY A 31 -27.29 36.01 23.90
N VAL A 32 -26.39 35.22 23.31
CA VAL A 32 -25.00 35.02 23.73
C VAL A 32 -24.04 35.22 22.56
N ASP A 33 -22.76 35.30 22.82
CA ASP A 33 -21.76 35.35 21.77
C ASP A 33 -21.48 33.93 21.18
N ARG A 34 -20.90 33.88 19.96
CA ARG A 34 -20.58 32.65 19.27
C ARG A 34 -19.60 31.75 20.05
N THR A 35 -18.67 32.34 20.77
CA THR A 35 -17.68 31.61 21.57
C THR A 35 -18.33 30.90 22.75
N THR A 36 -19.38 31.51 23.33
CA THR A 36 -20.22 30.91 24.37
C THR A 36 -21.00 29.68 23.83
N VAL A 37 -21.57 29.80 22.62
CA VAL A 37 -22.24 28.64 21.98
C VAL A 37 -21.24 27.48 21.78
N SER A 38 -20.03 27.74 21.29
CA SER A 38 -18.97 26.71 21.16
C SER A 38 -18.66 26.03 22.51
N LYS A 39 -18.60 26.82 23.60
CA LYS A 39 -18.40 26.27 24.95
C LYS A 39 -19.60 25.41 25.40
N TYR A 40 -20.82 25.82 25.08
CA TYR A 40 -22.02 25.05 25.40
C TYR A 40 -22.05 23.70 24.69
N LEU A 41 -21.73 23.66 23.40
CA LEU A 41 -21.65 22.43 22.61
C LEU A 41 -20.56 21.48 23.15
N LYS A 42 -19.36 21.96 23.43
CA LYS A 42 -18.30 21.16 24.06
C LYS A 42 -18.72 20.58 25.42
N ARG A 43 -19.42 21.39 26.25
CA ARG A 43 -19.94 20.94 27.55
C ARG A 43 -21.09 19.93 27.39
N ALA A 44 -21.95 20.09 26.39
CA ALA A 44 -23.01 19.13 26.10
C ALA A 44 -22.45 17.75 25.75
N VAL A 45 -21.37 17.68 24.99
CA VAL A 45 -20.65 16.44 24.70
C VAL A 45 -19.98 15.89 25.97
N ALA A 46 -19.25 16.72 26.72
CA ALA A 46 -18.57 16.30 27.95
C ALA A 46 -19.55 15.83 29.06
N ALA A 47 -20.77 16.39 29.09
CA ALA A 47 -21.83 15.99 30.03
C ALA A 47 -22.67 14.82 29.54
N GLY A 48 -22.35 14.18 28.39
CA GLY A 48 -23.09 13.06 27.82
C GLY A 48 -24.49 13.41 27.29
N ILE A 49 -24.82 14.72 27.18
CA ILE A 49 -26.08 15.20 26.59
C ILE A 49 -26.10 14.93 25.08
N VAL A 50 -24.94 15.06 24.46
CA VAL A 50 -24.70 14.70 23.04
C VAL A 50 -23.76 13.51 23.02
N ARG A 51 -24.15 12.47 22.33
CA ARG A 51 -23.26 11.33 21.97
C ARG A 51 -22.98 11.39 20.49
N ILE A 52 -21.73 11.57 20.13
CA ILE A 52 -21.26 11.51 18.75
C ILE A 52 -20.73 10.09 18.56
N THR A 53 -21.42 9.31 17.76
CA THR A 53 -20.95 7.98 17.34
C THR A 53 -20.46 8.12 15.91
N VAL A 54 -19.20 7.83 15.68
CA VAL A 54 -18.68 7.63 14.33
C VAL A 54 -18.94 6.15 14.05
N GLU A 55 -19.79 5.86 13.08
CA GLU A 55 -19.93 4.49 12.58
C GLU A 55 -18.62 4.15 11.86
N THR A 56 -17.80 3.35 12.51
CA THR A 56 -16.61 2.75 11.92
C THR A 56 -16.99 1.37 11.44
N ASP A 57 -16.76 1.08 10.18
CA ASP A 57 -16.75 -0.29 9.70
C ASP A 57 -15.70 -1.07 10.51
N SER A 58 -15.94 -2.37 10.75
CA SER A 58 -14.99 -3.22 11.50
C SER A 58 -13.56 -3.18 10.95
N ASN A 59 -13.40 -2.79 9.71
CA ASN A 59 -12.14 -2.67 9.02
C ASN A 59 -11.35 -1.41 9.41
N GLU A 60 -11.99 -0.26 9.67
CA GLU A 60 -11.30 0.97 10.13
C GLU A 60 -10.62 0.76 11.49
N GLU A 61 -11.19 -0.05 12.38
CA GLU A 61 -10.54 -0.39 13.64
C GLU A 61 -9.26 -1.20 13.42
N LEU A 62 -9.30 -2.19 12.49
CA LEU A 62 -8.13 -2.98 12.12
C LEU A 62 -7.07 -2.14 11.42
N GLU A 63 -7.47 -1.26 10.51
CA GLU A 63 -6.59 -0.32 9.81
C GLU A 63 -5.84 0.57 10.80
N SER A 64 -6.58 1.25 11.69
CA SER A 64 -5.99 2.09 12.74
C SER A 64 -5.09 1.31 13.71
N ALA A 65 -5.42 0.05 13.99
CA ALA A 65 -4.59 -0.80 14.85
C ALA A 65 -3.26 -1.18 14.15
N LEU A 66 -3.31 -1.55 12.87
CA LEU A 66 -2.12 -1.82 12.05
C LEU A 66 -1.22 -0.59 11.92
N GLU A 67 -1.81 0.57 11.64
CA GLU A 67 -1.07 1.84 11.52
C GLU A 67 -0.31 2.16 12.81
N ARG A 68 -0.99 2.08 13.96
CA ARG A 68 -0.36 2.33 15.27
C ARG A 68 0.73 1.31 15.60
N ARG A 69 0.45 0.01 15.35
CA ARG A 69 1.37 -1.06 15.73
C ARG A 69 2.66 -1.03 14.94
N PHE A 70 2.55 -0.83 13.61
CA PHE A 70 3.68 -0.93 12.69
C PHE A 70 4.21 0.42 12.23
N GLY A 71 3.61 1.54 12.66
CA GLY A 71 4.01 2.88 12.25
C GLY A 71 3.75 3.14 10.77
N LEU A 72 2.68 2.53 10.22
CA LEU A 72 2.29 2.75 8.84
C LEU A 72 1.71 4.15 8.66
N ARG A 73 1.86 4.67 7.47
CA ARG A 73 1.20 5.89 7.03
C ARG A 73 -0.30 5.66 6.87
N GLU A 74 -0.66 4.53 6.26
CA GLU A 74 -2.03 4.11 6.03
C GLU A 74 -2.10 2.58 5.93
N ALA A 75 -3.23 2.01 6.34
CA ALA A 75 -3.58 0.63 6.11
C ALA A 75 -4.96 0.54 5.46
N TYR A 76 -5.16 -0.43 4.58
CA TYR A 76 -6.44 -0.74 3.95
C TYR A 76 -6.73 -2.21 4.17
N VAL A 77 -7.80 -2.50 4.89
CA VAL A 77 -8.23 -3.86 5.22
C VAL A 77 -9.51 -4.17 4.46
N VAL A 78 -9.41 -5.04 3.47
CA VAL A 78 -10.59 -5.45 2.69
C VAL A 78 -11.27 -6.66 3.32
N ALA A 79 -12.59 -6.78 3.11
CA ALA A 79 -13.35 -7.90 3.64
C ALA A 79 -12.78 -9.24 3.15
N ARG A 80 -12.65 -10.20 4.06
CA ARG A 80 -12.18 -11.56 3.78
C ARG A 80 -13.08 -12.27 2.75
N SER A 81 -12.51 -13.24 2.04
CA SER A 81 -13.24 -14.19 1.22
C SER A 81 -12.49 -15.53 1.21
N ILE A 82 -13.21 -16.63 1.04
CA ILE A 82 -12.63 -17.95 0.79
C ILE A 82 -11.94 -17.96 -0.58
N ASP A 83 -12.49 -17.20 -1.53
CA ASP A 83 -11.92 -17.01 -2.86
C ASP A 83 -10.88 -15.88 -2.85
N LEU A 84 -9.61 -16.26 -2.97
CA LEU A 84 -8.50 -15.31 -3.02
C LEU A 84 -8.58 -14.34 -4.23
N ALA A 85 -9.20 -14.74 -5.34
CA ALA A 85 -9.41 -13.85 -6.47
C ALA A 85 -10.34 -12.67 -6.10
N GLN A 86 -11.37 -12.92 -5.29
CA GLN A 86 -12.23 -11.85 -4.77
C GLN A 86 -11.49 -10.91 -3.81
N VAL A 87 -10.61 -11.45 -2.96
CA VAL A 87 -9.76 -10.63 -2.09
C VAL A 87 -8.88 -9.71 -2.94
N LYS A 88 -8.18 -10.27 -3.96
CA LYS A 88 -7.32 -9.47 -4.85
C LYS A 88 -8.09 -8.36 -5.57
N LYS A 89 -9.32 -8.63 -6.06
CA LYS A 89 -10.17 -7.61 -6.67
C LYS A 89 -10.51 -6.46 -5.70
N ARG A 90 -10.88 -6.78 -4.46
CA ARG A 90 -11.14 -5.76 -3.42
C ARG A 90 -9.88 -4.97 -3.09
N MET A 91 -8.72 -5.64 -2.98
CA MET A 91 -7.42 -4.99 -2.79
C MET A 91 -7.09 -4.06 -3.97
N ALA A 92 -7.39 -4.46 -5.20
CA ALA A 92 -7.24 -3.63 -6.39
C ALA A 92 -8.11 -2.37 -6.33
N GLN A 93 -9.36 -2.49 -5.89
CA GLN A 93 -10.28 -1.36 -5.69
C GLN A 93 -9.73 -0.38 -4.64
N ALA A 94 -9.28 -0.88 -3.48
CA ALA A 94 -8.68 -0.07 -2.44
C ALA A 94 -7.39 0.62 -2.95
N GLY A 95 -6.52 -0.12 -3.64
CA GLY A 95 -5.29 0.40 -4.23
C GLY A 95 -5.55 1.49 -5.26
N LEU A 96 -6.53 1.31 -6.14
CA LEU A 96 -6.89 2.34 -7.12
C LEU A 96 -7.50 3.58 -6.46
N SER A 97 -8.32 3.41 -5.42
CA SER A 97 -8.87 4.51 -4.64
C SER A 97 -7.76 5.35 -3.99
N LEU A 98 -6.75 4.68 -3.42
CA LEU A 98 -5.57 5.34 -2.89
C LEU A 98 -4.81 6.09 -3.99
N LEU A 99 -4.50 5.44 -5.12
CA LEU A 99 -3.76 6.06 -6.22
C LEU A 99 -4.47 7.29 -6.78
N ARG A 100 -5.79 7.25 -6.93
CA ARG A 100 -6.60 8.42 -7.34
C ARG A 100 -6.42 9.63 -6.42
N ARG A 101 -6.15 9.40 -5.15
CA ARG A 101 -5.98 10.44 -4.14
C ARG A 101 -4.56 11.00 -4.08
N ILE A 102 -3.55 10.15 -4.29
CA ILE A 102 -2.14 10.52 -4.07
C ILE A 102 -1.36 10.80 -5.35
N ALA A 103 -1.79 10.26 -6.50
CA ALA A 103 -1.10 10.48 -7.76
C ALA A 103 -1.32 11.91 -8.27
N SER A 104 -0.26 12.56 -8.73
CA SER A 104 -0.27 13.93 -9.25
C SER A 104 0.73 14.13 -10.38
N ASP A 105 0.54 15.20 -11.14
CA ASP A 105 1.39 15.56 -12.26
C ASP A 105 2.88 15.68 -11.87
N GLY A 106 3.74 15.15 -12.71
CA GLY A 106 5.19 15.22 -12.55
C GLY A 106 5.79 14.15 -11.65
N GLN A 107 4.99 13.29 -11.02
CA GLN A 107 5.48 12.19 -10.18
C GLN A 107 6.04 11.02 -11.00
N THR A 108 6.91 10.26 -10.34
CA THR A 108 7.38 8.95 -10.80
C THR A 108 6.76 7.85 -9.95
N ILE A 109 6.00 6.96 -10.60
CA ILE A 109 5.26 5.86 -9.97
C ILE A 109 5.87 4.53 -10.42
N GLY A 110 6.43 3.80 -9.49
CA GLY A 110 7.07 2.51 -9.75
C GLY A 110 6.11 1.34 -9.50
N LEU A 111 6.16 0.33 -10.37
CA LEU A 111 5.41 -0.92 -10.22
C LEU A 111 6.34 -2.11 -10.24
N ALA A 112 6.17 -3.03 -9.28
CA ALA A 112 6.67 -4.38 -9.40
C ALA A 112 5.69 -5.24 -10.20
N TRP A 113 6.13 -6.44 -10.64
CA TRP A 113 5.22 -7.41 -11.22
C TRP A 113 4.55 -8.28 -10.15
N GLY A 114 3.46 -8.95 -10.52
CA GLY A 114 2.78 -9.90 -9.64
C GLY A 114 1.26 -9.89 -9.79
N THR A 115 0.64 -10.97 -9.31
CA THR A 115 -0.81 -11.20 -9.51
C THR A 115 -1.70 -10.17 -8.83
N SER A 116 -1.29 -9.60 -7.68
CA SER A 116 -2.06 -8.51 -7.03
C SER A 116 -1.93 -7.20 -7.80
N ILE A 117 -0.76 -6.93 -8.39
CA ILE A 117 -0.52 -5.74 -9.20
C ILE A 117 -1.28 -5.86 -10.54
N ARG A 118 -1.31 -7.04 -11.15
CA ARG A 118 -2.13 -7.29 -12.34
C ARG A 118 -3.61 -6.99 -12.09
N GLU A 119 -4.18 -7.44 -10.97
CA GLU A 119 -5.57 -7.13 -10.64
C GLU A 119 -5.80 -5.61 -10.49
N LEU A 120 -4.82 -4.90 -9.93
CA LEU A 120 -4.87 -3.43 -9.84
C LEU A 120 -4.88 -2.77 -11.22
N THR A 121 -3.98 -3.18 -12.14
CA THR A 121 -3.90 -2.59 -13.48
C THR A 121 -5.14 -2.92 -14.31
N HIS A 122 -5.63 -4.17 -14.27
CA HIS A 122 -6.87 -4.56 -14.94
C HIS A 122 -8.08 -3.79 -14.42
N TYR A 123 -8.18 -3.59 -13.09
CA TYR A 123 -9.26 -2.80 -12.51
C TYR A 123 -9.16 -1.34 -12.94
N ALA A 124 -7.96 -0.76 -12.94
CA ALA A 124 -7.72 0.61 -13.38
C ALA A 124 -8.09 0.82 -14.86
N ALA A 125 -7.77 -0.15 -15.74
CA ALA A 125 -8.07 -0.08 -17.16
C ALA A 125 -9.58 -0.08 -17.46
N ALA A 126 -10.40 -0.64 -16.56
CA ALA A 126 -11.87 -0.64 -16.70
C ALA A 126 -12.54 0.65 -16.19
N GLU A 127 -11.80 1.50 -15.49
CA GLU A 127 -12.32 2.70 -14.84
C GLU A 127 -12.03 3.96 -15.68
N ARG A 128 -12.88 4.97 -15.53
CA ARG A 128 -12.59 6.32 -16.05
C ARG A 128 -11.85 7.12 -15.02
N LEU A 129 -10.54 7.31 -15.24
CA LEU A 129 -9.69 8.06 -14.32
C LEU A 129 -9.50 9.50 -14.81
N HIS A 130 -9.27 10.41 -13.87
CA HIS A 130 -8.76 11.73 -14.22
C HIS A 130 -7.31 11.60 -14.69
N PRO A 131 -6.94 12.19 -15.83
CA PRO A 131 -5.59 12.13 -16.34
C PRO A 131 -4.59 12.71 -15.34
N VAL A 132 -3.47 12.00 -15.16
CA VAL A 132 -2.31 12.44 -14.35
C VAL A 132 -1.06 12.28 -15.20
N ARG A 133 -0.35 13.38 -15.46
CA ARG A 133 0.89 13.40 -16.25
C ARG A 133 2.08 12.93 -15.41
N ALA A 134 2.06 11.63 -15.04
CA ALA A 134 3.11 10.97 -14.29
C ALA A 134 3.91 10.01 -15.18
N ASP A 135 5.11 9.66 -14.73
CA ASP A 135 5.95 8.62 -15.33
C ASP A 135 5.77 7.31 -14.58
N PHE A 136 5.38 6.25 -15.29
CA PHE A 136 5.18 4.90 -14.73
C PHE A 136 6.37 4.02 -15.12
N VAL A 137 7.05 3.46 -14.13
CA VAL A 137 8.33 2.77 -14.33
C VAL A 137 8.34 1.39 -13.67
N PRO A 138 8.98 0.38 -14.29
CA PRO A 138 9.22 -0.91 -13.64
C PRO A 138 10.16 -0.78 -12.46
N LEU A 139 9.85 -1.46 -11.35
CA LEU A 139 10.73 -1.53 -10.16
C LEU A 139 11.70 -2.72 -10.22
N ASP A 140 11.42 -3.70 -11.07
CA ASP A 140 12.23 -4.90 -11.27
C ASP A 140 12.20 -5.33 -12.73
N GLY A 141 13.09 -6.24 -13.09
CA GLY A 141 13.09 -6.88 -14.39
C GLY A 141 11.87 -7.78 -14.60
N GLY A 142 11.60 -8.11 -15.86
CA GLY A 142 10.50 -9.03 -16.20
C GLY A 142 10.80 -10.47 -15.80
N PRO A 143 9.80 -11.25 -15.37
CA PRO A 143 9.95 -12.70 -15.17
C PRO A 143 10.12 -13.43 -16.51
N GLU A 144 10.95 -14.50 -16.52
CA GLU A 144 11.36 -15.19 -17.76
C GLU A 144 10.26 -16.01 -18.45
N SER A 145 9.23 -16.45 -17.76
CA SER A 145 8.24 -17.42 -18.29
C SER A 145 6.85 -17.14 -17.77
N VAL A 146 6.29 -15.98 -18.10
CA VAL A 146 4.93 -15.64 -17.69
C VAL A 146 4.09 -15.22 -18.87
N ASP A 147 2.80 -15.32 -18.68
CA ASP A 147 1.83 -14.68 -19.56
C ASP A 147 2.14 -13.18 -19.66
N SER A 148 2.00 -12.65 -20.85
CA SER A 148 2.33 -11.24 -21.15
C SER A 148 1.61 -10.23 -20.26
N ASP A 149 0.45 -10.60 -19.70
CA ASP A 149 -0.36 -9.80 -18.77
C ASP A 149 0.22 -9.70 -17.35
N LEU A 150 1.21 -10.52 -17.01
CA LEU A 150 1.98 -10.44 -15.75
C LEU A 150 3.33 -9.76 -15.90
N HIS A 151 3.76 -9.51 -17.15
CA HIS A 151 5.05 -8.86 -17.37
C HIS A 151 5.04 -7.43 -16.89
N VAL A 152 6.06 -7.02 -16.13
CA VAL A 152 6.13 -5.70 -15.49
C VAL A 152 5.94 -4.53 -16.47
N ASN A 153 6.49 -4.62 -17.69
CA ASN A 153 6.31 -3.59 -18.72
C ASN A 153 4.85 -3.47 -19.15
N THR A 154 4.11 -4.59 -19.25
CA THR A 154 2.67 -4.57 -19.56
C THR A 154 1.89 -3.90 -18.44
N LEU A 155 2.17 -4.26 -17.18
CA LEU A 155 1.52 -3.67 -16.01
C LEU A 155 1.77 -2.16 -15.93
N CYS A 156 3.01 -1.71 -16.16
CA CYS A 156 3.34 -0.28 -16.24
C CYS A 156 2.59 0.43 -17.37
N TYR A 157 2.53 -0.18 -18.55
CA TYR A 157 1.82 0.39 -19.70
C TYR A 157 0.31 0.50 -19.44
N GLU A 158 -0.32 -0.55 -18.91
CA GLU A 158 -1.76 -0.54 -18.60
C GLU A 158 -2.11 0.55 -17.59
N LEU A 159 -1.35 0.65 -16.49
CA LEU A 159 -1.62 1.66 -15.46
C LEU A 159 -1.34 3.07 -15.99
N ALA A 160 -0.25 3.27 -16.71
CA ALA A 160 0.06 4.56 -17.36
C ALA A 160 -1.06 4.99 -18.32
N ASN A 161 -1.54 4.05 -19.15
CA ASN A 161 -2.63 4.33 -20.09
C ASN A 161 -3.93 4.67 -19.37
N ALA A 162 -4.27 3.97 -18.29
CA ALA A 162 -5.45 4.26 -17.47
C ALA A 162 -5.42 5.68 -16.86
N PHE A 163 -4.25 6.14 -16.43
CA PHE A 163 -4.06 7.49 -15.87
C PHE A 163 -3.72 8.55 -16.92
N GLY A 164 -3.51 8.19 -18.20
CA GLY A 164 -3.09 9.13 -19.24
C GLY A 164 -1.66 9.64 -19.05
N GLY A 165 -0.82 8.87 -18.32
CA GLY A 165 0.59 9.14 -18.08
C GLY A 165 1.52 8.53 -19.13
N ARG A 166 2.81 8.47 -18.83
CA ARG A 166 3.84 7.86 -19.69
C ARG A 166 4.40 6.60 -19.06
N SER A 167 4.51 5.53 -19.85
CA SER A 167 5.12 4.28 -19.44
C SER A 167 6.56 4.19 -19.91
N HIS A 168 7.43 3.68 -19.06
CA HIS A 168 8.82 3.34 -19.38
C HIS A 168 9.02 1.83 -19.33
N TYR A 169 10.04 1.32 -20.03
CA TYR A 169 10.27 -0.10 -20.21
C TYR A 169 11.63 -0.51 -19.68
N ILE A 170 11.69 -1.63 -18.97
CA ILE A 170 12.95 -2.27 -18.59
C ILE A 170 13.21 -3.47 -19.52
N TYR A 171 14.40 -3.51 -20.10
CA TYR A 171 14.82 -4.59 -21.00
C TYR A 171 15.80 -5.53 -20.26
N ALA A 172 15.33 -6.08 -19.16
CA ALA A 172 16.10 -6.97 -18.31
C ALA A 172 15.22 -8.05 -17.68
N PRO A 173 15.74 -9.24 -17.42
CA PRO A 173 15.06 -10.23 -16.58
C PRO A 173 15.09 -9.79 -15.11
N ALA A 174 14.13 -10.26 -14.29
CA ALA A 174 14.15 -10.05 -12.85
C ALA A 174 15.41 -10.64 -12.19
N ILE A 175 15.85 -11.81 -12.68
CA ILE A 175 17.06 -12.49 -12.22
C ILE A 175 17.85 -12.93 -13.46
N ALA A 176 19.00 -12.34 -13.68
CA ALA A 176 19.89 -12.71 -14.78
C ALA A 176 20.46 -14.12 -14.58
N ARG A 177 20.81 -14.78 -15.67
CA ARG A 177 21.37 -16.14 -15.64
C ARG A 177 22.71 -16.18 -14.88
N THR A 178 23.57 -15.16 -15.03
CA THR A 178 24.84 -15.03 -14.31
C THR A 178 25.05 -13.60 -13.82
N ALA A 179 25.99 -13.44 -12.87
CA ALA A 179 26.37 -12.15 -12.33
C ALA A 179 26.99 -11.22 -13.40
N GLU A 180 27.75 -11.80 -14.36
CA GLU A 180 28.38 -11.05 -15.45
C GLU A 180 27.31 -10.44 -16.39
N ILE A 181 26.25 -11.20 -16.69
CA ILE A 181 25.10 -10.71 -17.47
C ILE A 181 24.41 -9.56 -16.73
N ALA A 182 24.16 -9.72 -15.44
CA ALA A 182 23.56 -8.66 -14.62
C ALA A 182 24.44 -7.40 -14.60
N ALA A 183 25.73 -7.57 -14.44
CA ALA A 183 26.69 -6.48 -14.47
C ALA A 183 26.69 -5.73 -15.82
N ALA A 184 26.66 -6.47 -16.95
CA ALA A 184 26.56 -5.89 -18.27
C ALA A 184 25.25 -5.09 -18.48
N ILE A 185 24.12 -5.65 -18.02
CA ILE A 185 22.83 -4.95 -18.07
C ILE A 185 22.88 -3.63 -17.27
N ARG A 186 23.46 -3.65 -16.07
CA ARG A 186 23.55 -2.45 -15.21
C ARG A 186 24.43 -1.36 -15.81
N GLN A 187 25.32 -1.69 -16.74
CA GLN A 187 26.18 -0.75 -17.48
C GLN A 187 25.55 -0.26 -18.79
N ASP A 188 24.40 -0.82 -19.19
CA ASP A 188 23.71 -0.42 -20.42
C ASP A 188 23.04 0.94 -20.27
N VAL A 189 23.13 1.77 -21.31
CA VAL A 189 22.55 3.12 -21.32
C VAL A 189 21.03 3.14 -21.15
N ASN A 190 20.33 2.11 -21.63
CA ASN A 190 18.88 2.00 -21.46
C ASN A 190 18.54 1.69 -20.02
N PHE A 191 19.35 0.88 -19.33
CA PHE A 191 19.18 0.60 -17.93
C PHE A 191 19.47 1.82 -17.04
N GLU A 192 20.49 2.61 -17.39
CA GLU A 192 20.80 3.88 -16.72
C GLU A 192 19.61 4.85 -16.73
N GLN A 193 18.81 4.87 -17.80
CA GLN A 193 17.60 5.68 -17.84
C GLN A 193 16.57 5.24 -16.78
N ILE A 194 16.40 3.94 -16.57
CA ILE A 194 15.50 3.40 -15.57
C ILE A 194 15.99 3.70 -14.14
N THR A 195 17.28 3.55 -13.87
CA THR A 195 17.84 3.86 -12.55
C THR A 195 17.69 5.35 -12.19
N LYS A 196 17.77 6.27 -13.15
CA LYS A 196 17.47 7.69 -12.94
C LYS A 196 16.03 7.95 -12.52
N PHE A 197 15.07 7.15 -12.99
CA PHE A 197 13.70 7.20 -12.47
C PHE A 197 13.60 6.61 -11.06
N TRP A 198 14.33 5.53 -10.77
CA TRP A 198 14.36 4.97 -9.41
C TRP A 198 14.87 5.97 -8.36
N GLU A 199 15.80 6.85 -8.73
CA GLU A 199 16.28 7.93 -7.86
C GLU A 199 15.22 9.00 -7.56
N LYS A 200 14.19 9.11 -8.40
CA LYS A 200 13.13 10.13 -8.31
C LYS A 200 11.77 9.54 -7.95
N LEU A 201 11.71 8.26 -7.54
CA LEU A 201 10.46 7.61 -7.18
C LEU A 201 9.73 8.36 -6.07
N ASP A 202 8.43 8.63 -6.29
CA ASP A 202 7.49 9.19 -5.30
C ASP A 202 6.59 8.12 -4.73
N ILE A 203 6.15 7.17 -5.57
CA ILE A 203 5.24 6.08 -5.23
C ILE A 203 5.84 4.77 -5.73
N GLY A 204 5.92 3.76 -4.86
CA GLY A 204 6.23 2.37 -5.21
C GLY A 204 5.03 1.48 -4.92
N ILE A 205 4.67 0.61 -5.86
CA ILE A 205 3.57 -0.35 -5.71
C ILE A 205 4.15 -1.75 -5.88
N VAL A 206 4.13 -2.51 -4.80
CA VAL A 206 4.82 -3.80 -4.74
C VAL A 206 3.91 -4.92 -4.24
N GLY A 207 4.10 -6.11 -4.79
CA GLY A 207 3.64 -7.34 -4.20
C GLY A 207 4.60 -7.78 -3.09
N ILE A 208 4.10 -8.58 -2.14
CA ILE A 208 4.94 -9.26 -1.16
C ILE A 208 4.85 -10.75 -1.45
N GLY A 209 5.98 -11.36 -1.79
CA GLY A 209 6.11 -12.80 -2.03
C GLY A 209 6.54 -13.54 -0.77
N ALA A 210 6.07 -14.80 -0.61
CA ALA A 210 6.58 -15.75 0.38
C ALA A 210 7.30 -16.88 -0.36
N PRO A 211 8.64 -16.81 -0.53
CA PRO A 211 9.38 -17.57 -1.54
C PRO A 211 9.19 -19.08 -1.50
N VAL A 212 8.94 -19.62 -0.31
CA VAL A 212 8.82 -21.06 -0.12
C VAL A 212 7.38 -21.56 -0.26
N LYS A 213 6.39 -20.71 0.02
CA LYS A 213 4.99 -21.13 0.12
C LYS A 213 4.10 -20.59 -0.99
N SER A 214 4.30 -19.37 -1.44
CA SER A 214 3.39 -18.70 -2.36
C SER A 214 4.04 -17.58 -3.19
N SER A 215 5.34 -17.68 -3.47
CA SER A 215 6.00 -16.74 -4.38
C SER A 215 5.78 -17.13 -5.83
N ASN A 216 5.45 -16.16 -6.66
CA ASN A 216 5.41 -16.32 -8.10
C ASN A 216 6.78 -16.73 -8.67
N LEU A 217 7.89 -16.28 -8.07
CA LEU A 217 9.26 -16.65 -8.46
C LEU A 217 9.50 -18.16 -8.42
N VAL A 218 8.98 -18.85 -7.40
CA VAL A 218 9.10 -20.31 -7.25
C VAL A 218 8.17 -21.04 -8.21
N TRP A 219 6.92 -20.62 -8.32
CA TRP A 219 5.91 -21.28 -9.13
C TRP A 219 6.16 -21.13 -10.63
N MET A 220 6.86 -20.07 -11.06
CA MET A 220 7.20 -19.83 -12.46
C MET A 220 8.50 -20.49 -12.90
N GLY A 221 9.08 -21.37 -12.07
CA GLY A 221 10.24 -22.16 -12.42
C GLY A 221 11.57 -21.41 -12.44
N SER A 222 11.61 -20.17 -11.93
CA SER A 222 12.86 -19.39 -11.85
C SER A 222 13.85 -19.98 -10.85
N PHE A 223 13.38 -20.85 -9.93
CA PHE A 223 14.18 -21.51 -8.91
C PHE A 223 14.03 -23.02 -8.95
N GLY A 224 15.14 -23.73 -9.08
CA GLY A 224 15.21 -25.17 -8.85
C GLY A 224 15.06 -25.54 -7.36
N ARG A 225 14.95 -26.84 -7.06
CA ARG A 225 14.80 -27.35 -5.68
C ARG A 225 15.95 -26.89 -4.76
N GLU A 226 17.18 -26.91 -5.25
CA GLU A 226 18.37 -26.50 -4.50
C GLU A 226 18.32 -25.03 -4.07
N ALA A 227 17.81 -24.16 -4.94
CA ALA A 227 17.62 -22.75 -4.65
C ALA A 227 16.59 -22.53 -3.53
N ILE A 228 15.47 -23.26 -3.55
CA ILE A 228 14.45 -23.23 -2.50
C ILE A 228 15.03 -23.68 -1.16
N GLU A 229 15.81 -24.78 -1.16
CA GLU A 229 16.48 -25.27 0.05
C GLU A 229 17.51 -24.27 0.59
N SER A 230 18.21 -23.55 -0.29
CA SER A 230 19.11 -22.45 0.11
C SER A 230 18.34 -21.32 0.80
N LEU A 231 17.25 -20.82 0.21
CA LEU A 231 16.42 -19.78 0.81
C LEU A 231 15.88 -20.19 2.20
N LEU A 232 15.52 -21.47 2.37
CA LEU A 232 15.10 -22.01 3.67
C LEU A 232 16.22 -22.00 4.70
N ARG A 233 17.44 -22.43 4.34
CA ARG A 233 18.60 -22.41 5.24
C ARG A 233 18.93 -20.98 5.71
N GLU A 234 18.82 -20.03 4.81
CA GLU A 234 19.05 -18.60 5.07
C GLU A 234 17.89 -17.92 5.80
N ARG A 235 16.84 -18.66 6.21
CA ARG A 235 15.67 -18.16 6.92
C ARG A 235 14.91 -17.04 6.18
N VAL A 236 14.93 -17.08 4.87
CA VAL A 236 14.15 -16.15 4.06
C VAL A 236 12.66 -16.40 4.30
N VAL A 237 11.92 -15.35 4.66
CA VAL A 237 10.47 -15.42 4.83
C VAL A 237 9.71 -14.66 3.74
N GLY A 238 10.34 -13.66 3.14
CA GLY A 238 9.69 -12.79 2.18
C GLY A 238 10.62 -12.24 1.11
N GLU A 239 10.00 -11.75 0.04
CA GLU A 239 10.68 -11.00 -1.02
C GLU A 239 9.80 -9.84 -1.51
N ILE A 240 10.45 -8.77 -1.94
CA ILE A 240 9.88 -7.65 -2.68
C ILE A 240 10.84 -7.36 -3.84
N CYS A 241 10.31 -7.33 -5.08
CA CYS A 241 11.12 -7.14 -6.28
C CYS A 241 12.31 -8.12 -6.36
N SER A 242 12.08 -9.40 -6.02
CA SER A 242 13.10 -10.46 -5.93
C SER A 242 14.20 -10.22 -4.87
N MET A 243 14.10 -9.17 -4.04
CA MET A 243 15.01 -8.90 -2.95
C MET A 243 14.52 -9.58 -1.67
N PHE A 244 15.35 -10.48 -1.10
CA PHE A 244 14.98 -11.37 0.01
C PHE A 244 15.24 -10.75 1.39
N TYR A 245 14.40 -11.11 2.38
CA TYR A 245 14.55 -10.67 3.76
C TYR A 245 14.03 -11.72 4.76
N ASP A 246 14.51 -11.61 6.01
CA ASP A 246 14.07 -12.43 7.14
C ASP A 246 12.84 -11.82 7.84
N VAL A 247 12.34 -12.52 8.87
CA VAL A 247 11.14 -12.09 9.62
C VAL A 247 11.35 -10.80 10.42
N GLU A 248 12.58 -10.44 10.75
CA GLU A 248 12.96 -9.15 11.36
C GLU A 248 13.11 -8.04 10.33
N GLY A 249 12.92 -8.35 9.04
CA GLY A 249 13.05 -7.39 7.96
C GLY A 249 14.50 -7.05 7.62
N ARG A 250 15.46 -7.89 7.98
CA ARG A 250 16.86 -7.73 7.57
C ARG A 250 17.05 -8.34 6.17
N PRO A 251 17.69 -7.60 5.24
CA PRO A 251 18.03 -8.18 3.95
C PRO A 251 18.85 -9.45 4.12
N VAL A 252 18.48 -10.48 3.37
CA VAL A 252 19.22 -11.76 3.37
C VAL A 252 20.05 -11.82 2.08
N THR A 253 21.37 -12.01 2.26
CA THR A 253 22.26 -12.27 1.12
C THR A 253 22.13 -13.71 0.68
N THR A 254 21.78 -13.90 -0.56
CA THR A 254 21.63 -15.18 -1.22
C THR A 254 22.57 -15.29 -2.43
N GLU A 255 22.74 -16.45 -3.02
CA GLU A 255 23.47 -16.65 -4.27
C GLU A 255 22.88 -15.88 -5.47
N PHE A 256 21.68 -15.32 -5.34
CA PHE A 256 20.99 -14.59 -6.40
C PHE A 256 21.25 -13.10 -6.39
N ASN A 257 21.74 -12.51 -5.30
CA ASN A 257 21.82 -11.06 -5.11
C ASN A 257 22.55 -10.34 -6.26
N ASP A 258 23.69 -10.91 -6.73
CA ASP A 258 24.47 -10.30 -7.82
C ASP A 258 23.77 -10.41 -9.19
N ARG A 259 22.74 -11.24 -9.29
CA ARG A 259 21.98 -11.52 -10.51
C ARG A 259 20.61 -10.79 -10.58
N ILE A 260 20.14 -10.23 -9.46
CA ILE A 260 18.85 -9.56 -9.38
C ILE A 260 18.94 -8.19 -10.05
N ILE A 261 17.96 -7.88 -10.90
CA ILE A 261 17.81 -6.58 -11.55
C ILE A 261 16.53 -5.94 -10.98
N ALA A 262 16.69 -5.13 -9.96
CA ALA A 262 15.56 -4.50 -9.27
C ALA A 262 15.99 -3.25 -8.51
N VAL A 263 15.00 -2.45 -8.11
CA VAL A 263 15.20 -1.36 -7.15
C VAL A 263 15.59 -1.94 -5.78
N GLU A 264 16.50 -1.27 -5.09
CA GLU A 264 16.93 -1.70 -3.75
C GLU A 264 15.84 -1.51 -2.70
N LEU A 265 15.76 -2.42 -1.72
CA LEU A 265 14.84 -2.31 -0.58
C LEU A 265 15.04 -1.02 0.22
N ALA A 266 16.28 -0.53 0.30
CA ALA A 266 16.60 0.74 0.94
C ALA A 266 15.90 1.93 0.26
N ARG A 267 15.74 1.88 -1.08
CA ARG A 267 15.02 2.90 -1.82
C ARG A 267 13.52 2.87 -1.51
N LEU A 268 12.91 1.70 -1.48
CA LEU A 268 11.50 1.53 -1.10
C LEU A 268 11.21 2.09 0.29
N ARG A 269 12.12 1.85 1.25
CA ARG A 269 12.02 2.39 2.62
C ARG A 269 11.99 3.92 2.67
N ALA A 270 12.64 4.57 1.74
CA ALA A 270 12.76 6.04 1.68
C ALA A 270 11.61 6.73 0.95
N LEU A 271 10.69 5.98 0.33
CA LEU A 271 9.60 6.54 -0.46
C LEU A 271 8.53 7.23 0.40
N PRO A 272 7.97 8.36 -0.07
CA PRO A 272 6.78 8.95 0.50
C PRO A 272 5.61 7.97 0.58
N TYR A 273 5.43 7.16 -0.47
CA TYR A 273 4.46 6.08 -0.55
C TYR A 273 5.11 4.80 -1.08
N SER A 274 5.28 3.82 -0.23
CA SER A 274 5.64 2.45 -0.58
C SER A 274 4.48 1.53 -0.22
N ILE A 275 3.72 1.10 -1.24
CA ILE A 275 2.44 0.41 -1.10
C ILE A 275 2.67 -1.08 -1.28
N GLY A 276 2.50 -1.85 -0.21
CA GLY A 276 2.53 -3.31 -0.23
C GLY A 276 1.13 -3.90 -0.41
N MET A 277 0.94 -4.74 -1.42
CA MET A 277 -0.33 -5.44 -1.69
C MET A 277 -0.14 -6.94 -1.45
N ALA A 278 -0.59 -7.44 -0.31
CA ALA A 278 -0.49 -8.85 0.03
C ALA A 278 -1.59 -9.31 1.00
N ALA A 279 -2.13 -10.48 0.76
CA ALA A 279 -3.10 -11.14 1.62
C ALA A 279 -2.86 -12.64 1.60
N SER A 280 -3.20 -13.32 2.61
CA SER A 280 -3.30 -14.73 2.96
C SER A 280 -2.46 -15.07 4.19
N ARG A 281 -2.94 -16.06 4.93
CA ARG A 281 -2.26 -16.57 6.14
C ARG A 281 -0.81 -17.00 5.88
N GLU A 282 -0.56 -17.57 4.72
CA GLU A 282 0.77 -18.05 4.35
C GLU A 282 1.79 -16.92 4.16
N LYS A 283 1.32 -15.71 3.85
CA LYS A 283 2.15 -14.53 3.63
C LYS A 283 2.41 -13.71 4.89
N VAL A 284 1.79 -14.05 6.02
CA VAL A 284 1.96 -13.30 7.28
C VAL A 284 3.43 -13.11 7.66
N PRO A 285 4.31 -14.15 7.67
CA PRO A 285 5.72 -13.94 8.00
C PRO A 285 6.43 -12.98 7.04
N ALA A 286 6.09 -13.04 5.74
CA ALA A 286 6.66 -12.16 4.73
C ALA A 286 6.18 -10.71 4.92
N ILE A 287 4.90 -10.52 5.21
CA ILE A 287 4.34 -9.19 5.50
C ILE A 287 4.96 -8.61 6.77
N LEU A 288 5.13 -9.41 7.83
CA LEU A 288 5.81 -8.98 9.06
C LEU A 288 7.25 -8.52 8.79
N GLY A 289 8.01 -9.29 8.01
CA GLY A 289 9.37 -8.90 7.62
C GLY A 289 9.36 -7.58 6.84
N ALA A 290 8.43 -7.41 5.88
CA ALA A 290 8.31 -6.16 5.12
C ALA A 290 7.98 -4.95 6.02
N LEU A 291 7.09 -5.12 7.00
CA LEU A 291 6.71 -4.09 7.98
C LEU A 291 7.87 -3.74 8.93
N ARG A 292 8.53 -4.75 9.51
CA ARG A 292 9.68 -4.57 10.40
C ARG A 292 10.88 -3.94 9.68
N GLY A 293 11.11 -4.35 8.43
CA GLY A 293 12.10 -3.75 7.53
C GLY A 293 11.74 -2.35 7.06
N ARG A 294 10.50 -1.89 7.28
CA ARG A 294 9.96 -0.62 6.79
C ARG A 294 10.06 -0.48 5.27
N TYR A 295 9.96 -1.59 4.53
CA TYR A 295 10.01 -1.57 3.07
C TYR A 295 8.72 -1.04 2.46
N ILE A 296 7.64 -1.08 3.23
CA ILE A 296 6.35 -0.49 2.91
C ILE A 296 5.92 0.44 4.05
N ASN A 297 5.22 1.50 3.71
CA ASN A 297 4.56 2.41 4.64
C ASN A 297 3.04 2.49 4.43
N VAL A 298 2.54 1.81 3.41
CA VAL A 298 1.11 1.55 3.20
C VAL A 298 0.93 0.04 2.99
N LEU A 299 -0.02 -0.55 3.71
CA LEU A 299 -0.38 -1.97 3.56
C LEU A 299 -1.83 -2.09 3.06
N ILE A 300 -2.03 -2.83 1.97
CA ILE A 300 -3.35 -3.26 1.50
C ILE A 300 -3.44 -4.77 1.69
N THR A 301 -4.34 -5.21 2.57
CA THR A 301 -4.47 -6.62 2.97
C THR A 301 -5.92 -7.01 3.25
N ASP A 302 -6.19 -8.26 3.59
CA ASP A 302 -7.50 -8.71 4.00
C ASP A 302 -7.66 -8.78 5.53
N GLU A 303 -8.90 -8.88 5.96
CA GLU A 303 -9.30 -8.91 7.38
C GLU A 303 -8.63 -10.06 8.16
N GLU A 304 -8.53 -11.26 7.57
CA GLU A 304 -7.91 -12.41 8.24
C GLU A 304 -6.42 -12.18 8.46
N THR A 305 -5.72 -11.74 7.42
CA THR A 305 -4.29 -11.39 7.49
C THR A 305 -4.06 -10.27 8.52
N ALA A 306 -4.88 -9.22 8.50
CA ALA A 306 -4.80 -8.10 9.44
C ALA A 306 -4.90 -8.56 10.90
N ARG A 307 -5.90 -9.41 11.21
CA ARG A 307 -6.09 -9.96 12.57
C ARG A 307 -4.90 -10.80 13.03
N ILE A 308 -4.32 -11.61 12.15
CA ILE A 308 -3.14 -12.42 12.49
C ILE A 308 -1.94 -11.50 12.74
N LEU A 309 -1.69 -10.51 11.87
CA LEU A 309 -0.59 -9.54 12.05
C LEU A 309 -0.68 -8.78 13.38
N LEU A 310 -1.88 -8.47 13.85
CA LEU A 310 -2.09 -7.79 15.13
C LEU A 310 -1.87 -8.69 16.36
N ASN A 311 -1.84 -10.01 16.19
CA ASN A 311 -1.60 -10.96 17.28
C ASN A 311 -0.14 -11.44 17.37
N GLU A 312 0.70 -11.15 16.34
CA GLU A 312 2.15 -11.48 16.32
C GLU A 312 3.00 -10.40 17.02
#